data_afef76db99eb99c1d209febf652084ab
#
_entry.id   afef76db99eb99c1d209febf652084ab
#
_cell.length_a   1.000
_cell.length_b   1.000
_cell.length_c   1.000
_cell.angle_alpha   90.00
_cell.angle_beta   90.00
_cell.angle_gamma   90.00
#
_symmetry.space_group_name_H-M   'P 1'
#
loop_
_entity.id
_entity.type
_entity.pdbx_description
1 polymer ?
#
loop_
_entity_poly.entity_id
_entity_poly.type
_entity_poly.pdbx_seq_one_letter_code
_entity_poly.pdbx_strand_id
1 'polypeptide(L)'
;MNLKEFLDIKSEEYNNRSFIENDPIQIPHKFKTKEDIEISGFLTATIAWGNRKSIINSSKKMMELLENDPHNFIINHSDKDLKSLLGFVHRTFNGYDFIQFVKSLKNIYCNHGGLEMVFFNNMKDNSLHNSIHQLKNIFFEKEHLKRTRKHVSDPFKGSAAKRINMFLRWMVRKDDKGVDFGIWNSINQKNLSCPLDVHSGNIARKLGILNRKQNDHKAVLELDGSLRKYDESDPVKYDFALFGIGVNEKL
;
A
#
# COMPACT_ATOMS: atom_id res chain seq x y z
N MET A 1 25.30 4.66 20.96
CA MET A 1 24.18 3.96 20.27
C MET A 1 24.50 3.91 18.78
N ASN A 2 24.54 2.74 18.19
CA ASN A 2 24.76 2.62 16.75
C ASN A 2 23.44 2.87 15.99
N LEU A 3 23.51 3.03 14.66
CA LEU A 3 22.34 3.40 13.85
C LEU A 3 21.26 2.30 13.84
N LYS A 4 21.65 1.02 13.86
CA LYS A 4 20.69 -0.10 13.95
C LYS A 4 19.88 -0.02 15.24
N GLU A 5 20.57 0.10 16.39
CA GLU A 5 19.90 0.24 17.70
C GLU A 5 18.95 1.44 17.72
N PHE A 6 19.36 2.57 17.17
CA PHE A 6 18.50 3.76 17.06
C PHE A 6 17.24 3.48 16.25
N LEU A 7 17.38 2.84 15.08
CA LEU A 7 16.24 2.50 14.23
C LEU A 7 15.33 1.44 14.86
N ASP A 8 15.89 0.45 15.58
CA ASP A 8 15.11 -0.54 16.31
C ASP A 8 14.25 0.12 17.40
N ILE A 9 14.84 1.01 18.22
CA ILE A 9 14.11 1.77 19.26
C ILE A 9 13.00 2.62 18.63
N LYS A 10 13.29 3.34 17.55
CA LYS A 10 12.30 4.18 16.87
C LYS A 10 11.19 3.36 16.19
N SER A 11 11.53 2.19 15.66
CA SER A 11 10.50 1.28 15.12
C SER A 11 9.54 0.80 16.20
N GLU A 12 10.06 0.41 17.38
CA GLU A 12 9.22 0.04 18.53
C GLU A 12 8.36 1.21 19.03
N GLU A 13 8.90 2.41 19.08
CA GLU A 13 8.20 3.62 19.52
C GLU A 13 7.00 3.94 18.65
N TYR A 14 7.15 3.85 17.30
CA TYR A 14 6.11 4.24 16.36
C TYR A 14 5.22 3.08 15.88
N ASN A 15 5.64 1.82 16.04
CA ASN A 15 4.86 0.64 15.67
C ASN A 15 3.96 0.21 16.83
N ASN A 16 2.89 0.93 17.07
CA ASN A 16 1.94 0.63 18.12
C ASN A 16 0.51 0.98 17.67
N ARG A 17 -0.51 0.52 18.40
CA ARG A 17 -1.92 0.69 18.03
C ARG A 17 -2.37 2.15 17.90
N SER A 18 -1.75 3.10 18.59
CA SER A 18 -2.09 4.52 18.44
C SER A 18 -1.77 5.07 17.05
N PHE A 19 -0.83 4.42 16.32
CA PHE A 19 -0.56 4.73 14.92
C PHE A 19 -1.81 4.60 14.04
N ILE A 20 -2.64 3.58 14.32
CA ILE A 20 -3.85 3.29 13.52
C ILE A 20 -4.84 4.45 13.54
N GLU A 21 -5.01 5.13 14.68
CA GLU A 21 -6.04 6.16 14.88
C GLU A 21 -5.94 7.30 13.88
N ASN A 22 -4.72 7.64 13.50
CA ASN A 22 -4.44 8.77 12.64
C ASN A 22 -3.89 8.38 11.26
N ASP A 23 -3.87 7.11 10.90
CA ASP A 23 -3.36 6.61 9.63
C ASP A 23 -4.48 6.03 8.76
N PRO A 24 -4.37 6.10 7.42
CA PRO A 24 -5.33 5.47 6.51
C PRO A 24 -5.56 3.97 6.77
N ILE A 25 -4.62 3.26 7.38
CA ILE A 25 -4.76 1.85 7.76
C ILE A 25 -5.97 1.60 8.68
N GLN A 26 -6.47 2.62 9.38
CA GLN A 26 -7.69 2.53 10.19
C GLN A 26 -8.92 2.06 9.39
N ILE A 27 -8.92 2.24 8.08
CA ILE A 27 -10.06 1.87 7.23
C ILE A 27 -10.16 0.35 7.11
N PRO A 28 -9.13 -0.40 6.64
CA PRO A 28 -9.20 -1.85 6.60
C PRO A 28 -9.35 -2.49 8.01
N HIS A 29 -8.90 -1.84 9.08
CA HIS A 29 -9.15 -2.32 10.45
C HIS A 29 -10.63 -2.38 10.87
N LYS A 30 -11.55 -1.83 10.08
CA LYS A 30 -12.99 -1.93 10.33
C LYS A 30 -13.59 -3.25 9.84
N PHE A 31 -12.87 -4.00 9.05
CA PHE A 31 -13.32 -5.24 8.41
C PHE A 31 -12.72 -6.46 9.10
N LYS A 32 -13.33 -7.63 8.88
CA LYS A 32 -12.93 -8.88 9.54
C LYS A 32 -12.58 -9.98 8.55
N THR A 33 -13.20 -10.00 7.37
CA THR A 33 -12.89 -10.99 6.33
C THR A 33 -11.62 -10.59 5.60
N LYS A 34 -10.87 -11.57 5.12
CA LYS A 34 -9.63 -11.35 4.40
C LYS A 34 -9.87 -10.46 3.17
N GLU A 35 -10.86 -10.79 2.38
CA GLU A 35 -11.17 -10.11 1.13
C GLU A 35 -11.59 -8.65 1.35
N ASP A 36 -12.38 -8.37 2.40
CA ASP A 36 -12.77 -7.00 2.74
C ASP A 36 -11.59 -6.16 3.21
N ILE A 37 -10.68 -6.75 4.03
CA ILE A 37 -9.45 -6.10 4.46
C ILE A 37 -8.56 -5.79 3.24
N GLU A 38 -8.38 -6.76 2.34
CA GLU A 38 -7.60 -6.58 1.10
C GLU A 38 -8.15 -5.46 0.23
N ILE A 39 -9.44 -5.49 -0.07
CA ILE A 39 -10.08 -4.54 -0.97
C ILE A 39 -10.10 -3.14 -0.37
N SER A 40 -10.54 -3.02 0.88
CA SER A 40 -10.55 -1.74 1.59
C SER A 40 -9.14 -1.16 1.75
N GLY A 41 -8.16 -2.00 2.06
CA GLY A 41 -6.74 -1.64 2.13
C GLY A 41 -6.19 -1.18 0.78
N PHE A 42 -6.45 -1.91 -0.29
CA PHE A 42 -5.98 -1.55 -1.64
C PHE A 42 -6.58 -0.24 -2.14
N LEU A 43 -7.87 -0.05 -1.99
CA LEU A 43 -8.56 1.18 -2.37
C LEU A 43 -8.09 2.39 -1.55
N THR A 44 -7.96 2.21 -0.24
CA THR A 44 -7.46 3.25 0.67
C THR A 44 -6.02 3.63 0.33
N ALA A 45 -5.13 2.65 0.15
CA ALA A 45 -3.75 2.91 -0.25
C ALA A 45 -3.69 3.60 -1.63
N THR A 46 -4.55 3.22 -2.57
CA THR A 46 -4.62 3.84 -3.91
C THR A 46 -4.83 5.34 -3.83
N ILE A 47 -5.67 5.85 -2.93
CA ILE A 47 -5.95 7.28 -2.79
C ILE A 47 -5.10 7.97 -1.71
N ALA A 48 -4.15 7.27 -1.10
CA ALA A 48 -3.33 7.79 0.00
C ALA A 48 -2.25 8.78 -0.48
N TRP A 49 -2.70 9.96 -0.99
CA TRP A 49 -1.82 11.11 -1.28
C TRP A 49 -2.51 12.43 -0.97
N GLY A 50 -1.77 13.35 -0.38
CA GLY A 50 -2.25 14.67 0.06
C GLY A 50 -2.50 14.73 1.56
N ASN A 51 -3.50 15.51 1.98
CA ASN A 51 -3.81 15.69 3.40
C ASN A 51 -4.43 14.42 4.01
N ARG A 52 -3.88 13.98 5.15
CA ARG A 52 -4.25 12.73 5.82
C ARG A 52 -5.74 12.66 6.20
N LYS A 53 -6.29 13.73 6.77
CA LYS A 53 -7.71 13.82 7.12
C LYS A 53 -8.62 13.66 5.89
N SER A 54 -8.23 14.29 4.77
CA SER A 54 -8.96 14.16 3.50
C SER A 54 -8.90 12.74 2.95
N ILE A 55 -7.74 12.06 3.05
CA ILE A 55 -7.57 10.65 2.64
C ILE A 55 -8.53 9.76 3.45
N ILE A 56 -8.49 9.87 4.77
CA ILE A 56 -9.34 9.07 5.67
C ILE A 56 -10.82 9.30 5.37
N ASN A 57 -11.26 10.55 5.22
CA ASN A 57 -12.65 10.87 4.91
C ASN A 57 -13.08 10.31 3.54
N SER A 58 -12.23 10.44 2.53
CA SER A 58 -12.52 9.89 1.20
C SER A 58 -12.55 8.36 1.21
N SER A 59 -11.65 7.71 1.97
CA SER A 59 -11.68 6.26 2.12
C SER A 59 -12.93 5.77 2.86
N LYS A 60 -13.39 6.47 3.90
CA LYS A 60 -14.68 6.18 4.55
C LYS A 60 -15.81 6.26 3.54
N LYS A 61 -15.83 7.34 2.73
CA LYS A 61 -16.85 7.53 1.68
C LYS A 61 -16.81 6.42 0.62
N MET A 62 -15.62 5.93 0.25
CA MET A 62 -15.50 4.77 -0.65
C MET A 62 -16.15 3.53 -0.04
N MET A 63 -15.91 3.25 1.24
CA MET A 63 -16.51 2.09 1.92
C MET A 63 -18.03 2.23 2.04
N GLU A 64 -18.54 3.41 2.36
CA GLU A 64 -19.99 3.69 2.37
C GLU A 64 -20.62 3.42 0.99
N LEU A 65 -19.97 3.85 -0.09
CA LEU A 65 -20.42 3.63 -1.46
C LEU A 65 -20.34 2.15 -1.89
N LEU A 66 -19.50 1.36 -1.24
CA LEU A 66 -19.43 -0.09 -1.36
C LEU A 66 -20.27 -0.80 -0.27
N GLU A 67 -21.27 -0.10 0.31
CA GLU A 67 -22.23 -0.62 1.29
C GLU A 67 -21.59 -1.17 2.58
N ASN A 68 -20.31 -0.80 2.87
CA ASN A 68 -19.47 -1.35 3.92
C ASN A 68 -19.31 -2.89 3.85
N ASP A 69 -19.50 -3.45 2.68
CA ASP A 69 -19.31 -4.86 2.34
C ASP A 69 -18.56 -4.94 0.98
N PRO A 70 -17.29 -4.49 0.95
CA PRO A 70 -16.59 -4.24 -0.31
C PRO A 70 -16.41 -5.49 -1.17
N HIS A 71 -16.15 -6.66 -0.60
CA HIS A 71 -16.02 -7.89 -1.38
C HIS A 71 -17.34 -8.30 -2.04
N ASN A 72 -18.41 -8.34 -1.27
CA ASN A 72 -19.74 -8.68 -1.79
C ASN A 72 -20.18 -7.69 -2.87
N PHE A 73 -19.97 -6.38 -2.64
CA PHE A 73 -20.26 -5.36 -3.64
C PHE A 73 -19.47 -5.60 -4.94
N ILE A 74 -18.16 -5.85 -4.84
CA ILE A 74 -17.31 -6.08 -6.02
C ILE A 74 -17.76 -7.30 -6.80
N ILE A 75 -18.14 -8.39 -6.14
CA ILE A 75 -18.57 -9.62 -6.84
C ILE A 75 -19.96 -9.48 -7.44
N ASN A 76 -20.91 -8.84 -6.75
CA ASN A 76 -22.34 -8.94 -7.05
C ASN A 76 -22.97 -7.66 -7.61
N HIS A 77 -22.23 -6.53 -7.71
CA HIS A 77 -22.79 -5.26 -8.18
C HIS A 77 -23.49 -5.36 -9.53
N SER A 78 -24.57 -4.59 -9.65
CA SER A 78 -25.28 -4.30 -10.91
C SER A 78 -24.74 -3.02 -11.57
N ASP A 79 -25.16 -2.76 -12.80
CA ASP A 79 -24.86 -1.48 -13.48
C ASP A 79 -25.46 -0.26 -12.76
N LYS A 80 -26.57 -0.45 -12.02
CA LYS A 80 -27.18 0.61 -11.21
C LYS A 80 -26.29 0.96 -10.03
N ASP A 81 -25.70 -0.04 -9.36
CA ASP A 81 -24.81 0.16 -8.23
C ASP A 81 -23.52 0.88 -8.66
N LEU A 82 -22.98 0.53 -9.83
CA LEU A 82 -21.85 1.25 -10.40
C LEU A 82 -22.13 2.73 -10.67
N LYS A 83 -23.37 3.09 -11.07
CA LYS A 83 -23.76 4.50 -11.29
C LYS A 83 -23.69 5.32 -10.00
N SER A 84 -23.96 4.72 -8.83
CA SER A 84 -23.86 5.41 -7.54
C SER A 84 -22.44 5.91 -7.23
N LEU A 85 -21.42 5.26 -7.81
CA LEU A 85 -20.02 5.61 -7.63
C LEU A 85 -19.59 6.85 -8.40
N LEU A 86 -20.36 7.30 -9.41
CA LEU A 86 -19.99 8.40 -10.31
C LEU A 86 -19.74 9.72 -9.57
N GLY A 87 -20.44 9.97 -8.46
CA GLY A 87 -20.28 11.17 -7.65
C GLY A 87 -19.00 11.20 -6.79
N PHE A 88 -18.22 10.14 -6.76
CA PHE A 88 -17.00 10.09 -5.95
C PHE A 88 -15.87 10.92 -6.55
N VAL A 89 -15.21 11.72 -5.71
CA VAL A 89 -14.00 12.48 -6.08
C VAL A 89 -13.02 12.54 -4.93
N HIS A 90 -11.78 12.16 -5.18
CA HIS A 90 -10.62 12.45 -4.34
C HIS A 90 -9.48 12.97 -5.20
N ARG A 91 -9.26 14.30 -5.19
CA ARG A 91 -8.25 14.96 -6.03
C ARG A 91 -8.43 14.60 -7.52
N THR A 92 -7.47 13.87 -8.10
CA THR A 92 -7.54 13.45 -9.51
C THR A 92 -8.17 12.07 -9.72
N PHE A 93 -8.52 11.35 -8.65
CA PHE A 93 -9.26 10.10 -8.71
C PHE A 93 -10.76 10.39 -8.60
N ASN A 94 -11.54 10.00 -9.59
CA ASN A 94 -12.98 10.30 -9.66
C ASN A 94 -13.83 9.03 -9.82
N GLY A 95 -15.16 9.19 -9.92
CA GLY A 95 -16.11 8.10 -10.02
C GLY A 95 -15.86 7.16 -11.20
N TYR A 96 -15.39 7.64 -12.34
CA TYR A 96 -15.01 6.77 -13.48
C TYR A 96 -13.79 5.91 -13.15
N ASP A 97 -12.81 6.48 -12.45
CA ASP A 97 -11.66 5.71 -11.98
C ASP A 97 -12.11 4.67 -10.95
N PHE A 98 -13.03 5.02 -10.05
CA PHE A 98 -13.55 4.13 -9.03
C PHE A 98 -14.32 2.96 -9.64
N ILE A 99 -15.23 3.21 -10.59
CA ILE A 99 -15.93 2.16 -11.34
C ILE A 99 -14.93 1.21 -12.01
N GLN A 100 -13.90 1.74 -12.65
CA GLN A 100 -12.86 0.91 -13.26
C GLN A 100 -12.14 0.04 -12.22
N PHE A 101 -11.83 0.60 -11.05
CA PHE A 101 -11.21 -0.15 -9.97
C PHE A 101 -12.09 -1.30 -9.47
N VAL A 102 -13.39 -1.06 -9.30
CA VAL A 102 -14.37 -2.10 -8.94
C VAL A 102 -14.41 -3.22 -9.99
N LYS A 103 -14.49 -2.88 -11.27
CA LYS A 103 -14.49 -3.87 -12.38
C LYS A 103 -13.18 -4.66 -12.44
N SER A 104 -12.03 -4.00 -12.25
CA SER A 104 -10.73 -4.65 -12.25
C SER A 104 -10.55 -5.58 -11.06
N LEU A 105 -10.99 -5.17 -9.86
CA LEU A 105 -10.98 -6.03 -8.67
C LEU A 105 -11.90 -7.22 -8.85
N LYS A 106 -13.12 -7.05 -9.40
CA LYS A 106 -13.99 -8.19 -9.75
C LYS A 106 -13.28 -9.20 -10.63
N ASN A 107 -12.59 -8.73 -11.67
CA ASN A 107 -11.81 -9.61 -12.54
C ASN A 107 -10.68 -10.34 -11.76
N ILE A 108 -9.98 -9.66 -10.87
CA ILE A 108 -8.93 -10.25 -10.03
C ILE A 108 -9.50 -11.34 -9.13
N TYR A 109 -10.60 -11.10 -8.44
CA TYR A 109 -11.18 -12.09 -7.53
C TYR A 109 -11.85 -13.25 -8.28
N CYS A 110 -12.52 -13.00 -9.40
CA CYS A 110 -13.20 -14.05 -10.17
C CYS A 110 -12.24 -14.91 -11.01
N ASN A 111 -11.15 -14.34 -11.53
CA ASN A 111 -10.34 -15.00 -12.57
C ASN A 111 -8.87 -15.20 -12.20
N HIS A 112 -8.36 -14.52 -11.16
CA HIS A 112 -6.93 -14.56 -10.79
C HIS A 112 -6.68 -15.00 -9.33
N GLY A 113 -7.72 -15.47 -8.61
CA GLY A 113 -7.61 -15.99 -7.25
C GLY A 113 -7.43 -14.92 -6.15
N GLY A 114 -7.77 -13.66 -6.43
CA GLY A 114 -7.64 -12.54 -5.49
C GLY A 114 -6.29 -11.84 -5.53
N LEU A 115 -6.19 -10.76 -4.73
CA LEU A 115 -5.00 -9.90 -4.75
C LEU A 115 -3.74 -10.65 -4.30
N GLU A 116 -3.78 -11.44 -3.22
CA GLU A 116 -2.62 -12.20 -2.75
C GLU A 116 -2.03 -13.08 -3.85
N MET A 117 -2.88 -13.82 -4.58
CA MET A 117 -2.42 -14.74 -5.63
C MET A 117 -1.84 -14.00 -6.83
N VAL A 118 -2.39 -12.82 -7.19
CA VAL A 118 -1.79 -11.97 -8.24
C VAL A 118 -0.36 -11.57 -7.87
N PHE A 119 -0.12 -11.17 -6.61
CA PHE A 119 1.23 -10.82 -6.18
C PHE A 119 2.14 -12.04 -6.07
N PHE A 120 1.68 -13.12 -5.45
CA PHE A 120 2.47 -14.34 -5.22
C PHE A 120 2.91 -15.01 -6.52
N ASN A 121 1.98 -15.26 -7.44
CA ASN A 121 2.26 -15.96 -8.69
C ASN A 121 3.19 -15.20 -9.64
N ASN A 122 3.36 -13.90 -9.42
CA ASN A 122 4.20 -13.04 -10.25
C ASN A 122 5.49 -12.58 -9.56
N MET A 123 5.84 -13.18 -8.41
CA MET A 123 7.14 -12.92 -7.77
C MET A 123 8.29 -13.41 -8.65
N LYS A 124 9.38 -12.65 -8.66
CA LYS A 124 10.65 -13.04 -9.29
C LYS A 124 11.80 -12.65 -8.36
N ASP A 125 12.80 -13.52 -8.27
CA ASP A 125 14.05 -13.27 -7.54
C ASP A 125 13.82 -12.80 -6.10
N ASN A 126 12.85 -13.39 -5.42
CA ASN A 126 12.42 -12.99 -4.06
C ASN A 126 12.02 -11.50 -3.95
N SER A 127 11.52 -10.91 -5.03
CA SER A 127 11.12 -9.51 -5.10
C SER A 127 9.69 -9.37 -5.62
N LEU A 128 8.96 -8.39 -5.08
CA LEU A 128 7.60 -8.04 -5.50
C LEU A 128 7.56 -6.98 -6.62
N HIS A 129 8.71 -6.49 -7.11
CA HIS A 129 8.71 -5.47 -8.17
C HIS A 129 8.06 -5.97 -9.46
N ASN A 130 8.33 -7.23 -9.85
CA ASN A 130 7.65 -7.85 -10.99
C ASN A 130 6.15 -8.04 -10.71
N SER A 131 5.79 -8.44 -9.49
CA SER A 131 4.38 -8.60 -9.09
C SER A 131 3.60 -7.28 -9.20
N ILE A 132 4.21 -6.15 -8.79
CA ILE A 132 3.59 -4.82 -8.93
C ILE A 132 3.40 -4.46 -10.41
N HIS A 133 4.38 -4.76 -11.27
CA HIS A 133 4.27 -4.55 -12.70
C HIS A 133 3.15 -5.41 -13.31
N GLN A 134 3.09 -6.69 -12.97
CA GLN A 134 2.07 -7.61 -13.49
C GLN A 134 0.68 -7.31 -12.91
N LEU A 135 0.57 -6.90 -11.64
CA LEU A 135 -0.69 -6.37 -11.11
C LEU A 135 -1.25 -5.29 -12.03
N LYS A 136 -0.42 -4.33 -12.48
CA LYS A 136 -0.87 -3.28 -13.38
C LYS A 136 -1.35 -3.81 -14.73
N ASN A 137 -0.70 -4.82 -15.29
CA ASN A 137 -1.11 -5.44 -16.55
C ASN A 137 -2.45 -6.17 -16.38
N ILE A 138 -2.59 -7.00 -15.36
CA ILE A 138 -3.83 -7.73 -15.02
C ILE A 138 -4.97 -6.75 -14.70
N PHE A 139 -4.68 -5.70 -13.92
CA PHE A 139 -5.68 -4.70 -13.50
C PHE A 139 -6.29 -3.97 -14.68
N PHE A 140 -5.53 -3.79 -15.75
CA PHE A 140 -5.94 -3.08 -16.96
C PHE A 140 -6.01 -3.99 -18.20
N GLU A 141 -6.26 -5.28 -18.03
CA GLU A 141 -6.42 -6.21 -19.16
C GLU A 141 -7.78 -6.05 -19.87
N LYS A 142 -8.80 -5.61 -19.13
CA LYS A 142 -10.12 -5.30 -19.68
C LYS A 142 -10.17 -3.86 -20.18
N GLU A 143 -11.20 -3.53 -20.97
CA GLU A 143 -11.44 -2.18 -21.46
C GLU A 143 -11.44 -1.17 -20.31
N HIS A 144 -10.70 -0.07 -20.48
CA HIS A 144 -10.52 0.94 -19.43
C HIS A 144 -10.18 2.31 -20.01
N LEU A 145 -10.46 3.36 -19.24
CA LEU A 145 -10.03 4.71 -19.58
C LEU A 145 -8.51 4.84 -19.38
N LYS A 146 -7.80 5.29 -20.42
CA LYS A 146 -6.33 5.46 -20.41
C LYS A 146 -5.85 6.29 -19.22
N ARG A 147 -6.62 7.31 -18.79
CA ARG A 147 -6.29 8.17 -17.64
C ARG A 147 -6.22 7.43 -16.30
N THR A 148 -6.99 6.36 -16.12
CA THR A 148 -7.06 5.59 -14.87
C THR A 148 -5.76 4.86 -14.56
N ARG A 149 -4.97 4.52 -15.60
CA ARG A 149 -3.67 3.82 -15.45
C ARG A 149 -2.66 4.53 -14.55
N LYS A 150 -2.76 5.86 -14.40
CA LYS A 150 -1.87 6.65 -13.53
C LYS A 150 -2.03 6.34 -12.03
N HIS A 151 -3.16 5.75 -11.63
CA HIS A 151 -3.45 5.45 -10.23
C HIS A 151 -2.81 4.14 -9.74
N VAL A 152 -2.38 3.27 -10.66
CA VAL A 152 -1.59 2.07 -10.35
C VAL A 152 -0.15 2.30 -10.80
N SER A 153 0.76 2.35 -9.84
CA SER A 153 2.20 2.60 -10.06
C SER A 153 2.87 1.43 -10.78
N ASP A 154 4.04 1.70 -11.38
CA ASP A 154 4.82 0.70 -12.09
C ASP A 154 6.32 0.93 -11.83
N PRO A 155 6.99 0.04 -11.06
CA PRO A 155 8.42 0.14 -10.77
C PRO A 155 9.28 0.10 -12.03
N PHE A 156 8.90 -0.68 -13.05
CA PHE A 156 9.66 -0.78 -14.29
C PHE A 156 9.60 0.49 -15.16
N LYS A 157 8.68 1.40 -14.79
CA LYS A 157 8.62 2.77 -15.34
C LYS A 157 9.24 3.82 -14.40
N GLY A 158 10.06 3.36 -13.45
CA GLY A 158 10.81 4.22 -12.53
C GLY A 158 10.05 4.68 -11.28
N SER A 159 8.81 4.23 -11.06
CA SER A 159 8.04 4.62 -9.87
C SER A 159 8.57 3.93 -8.60
N ALA A 160 8.69 4.68 -7.49
CA ALA A 160 8.91 4.11 -6.16
C ALA A 160 7.73 3.21 -5.68
N ALA A 161 6.59 3.27 -6.34
CA ALA A 161 5.38 2.52 -6.01
C ALA A 161 4.96 2.57 -4.53
N LYS A 162 5.20 3.72 -3.85
CA LYS A 162 5.02 3.91 -2.40
C LYS A 162 3.69 3.36 -1.89
N ARG A 163 2.59 3.68 -2.57
CA ARG A 163 1.25 3.31 -2.14
C ARG A 163 0.99 1.81 -2.21
N ILE A 164 1.54 1.13 -3.22
CA ILE A 164 1.44 -0.32 -3.36
C ILE A 164 2.36 -1.00 -2.35
N ASN A 165 3.59 -0.51 -2.15
CA ASN A 165 4.49 -1.04 -1.13
C ASN A 165 3.91 -0.87 0.29
N MET A 166 3.21 0.24 0.56
CA MET A 166 2.48 0.44 1.82
C MET A 166 1.34 -0.58 1.98
N PHE A 167 0.55 -0.81 0.95
CA PHE A 167 -0.49 -1.84 0.95
C PHE A 167 0.11 -3.25 1.17
N LEU A 168 1.21 -3.57 0.49
CA LEU A 168 1.90 -4.85 0.65
C LEU A 168 2.43 -5.02 2.09
N ARG A 169 3.00 -3.97 2.69
CA ARG A 169 3.39 -4.01 4.10
C ARG A 169 2.18 -4.35 4.98
N TRP A 170 1.06 -3.66 4.81
CA TRP A 170 -0.15 -3.92 5.58
C TRP A 170 -0.61 -5.38 5.49
N MET A 171 -0.60 -5.97 4.30
CA MET A 171 -1.13 -7.32 4.08
C MET A 171 -0.17 -8.44 4.50
N VAL A 172 1.14 -8.24 4.32
CA VAL A 172 2.16 -9.29 4.44
C VAL A 172 2.90 -9.25 5.78
N ARG A 173 3.27 -8.03 6.25
CA ARG A 173 4.09 -7.91 7.45
C ARG A 173 3.32 -8.35 8.69
N LYS A 174 3.94 -9.25 9.46
CA LYS A 174 3.34 -9.84 10.67
C LYS A 174 4.24 -9.60 11.87
N ASP A 175 3.66 -9.01 12.92
CA ASP A 175 4.27 -8.90 14.24
C ASP A 175 3.18 -9.00 15.33
N ASP A 176 3.54 -8.73 16.58
CA ASP A 176 2.64 -8.77 17.74
C ASP A 176 2.00 -7.40 18.08
N LYS A 177 2.31 -6.34 17.32
CA LYS A 177 1.85 -4.97 17.60
C LYS A 177 0.44 -4.71 17.09
N GLY A 178 -0.01 -5.45 16.07
CA GLY A 178 -1.36 -5.40 15.52
C GLY A 178 -1.65 -4.12 14.72
N VAL A 179 -0.63 -3.52 14.13
CA VAL A 179 -0.78 -2.40 13.18
C VAL A 179 -0.95 -2.96 11.76
N ASP A 180 0.04 -3.70 11.27
CA ASP A 180 -0.06 -4.43 10.01
C ASP A 180 -0.87 -5.71 10.22
N PHE A 181 -1.58 -6.19 9.21
CA PHE A 181 -2.49 -7.32 9.33
C PHE A 181 -1.78 -8.68 9.27
N GLY A 182 -0.76 -8.80 8.41
CA GLY A 182 -0.04 -10.06 8.23
C GLY A 182 -0.93 -11.24 7.82
N ILE A 183 -1.96 -10.98 7.00
CA ILE A 183 -2.95 -11.98 6.58
C ILE A 183 -2.54 -12.74 5.31
N TRP A 184 -1.54 -12.26 4.59
CA TRP A 184 -0.99 -12.95 3.42
C TRP A 184 0.12 -13.89 3.83
N ASN A 185 -0.16 -15.21 3.76
CA ASN A 185 0.77 -16.23 4.21
C ASN A 185 1.65 -16.79 3.07
N SER A 186 1.31 -16.52 1.82
CA SER A 186 2.06 -17.00 0.64
C SER A 186 3.32 -16.18 0.38
N ILE A 187 3.42 -14.98 0.94
CA ILE A 187 4.52 -14.04 0.72
C ILE A 187 5.26 -13.78 2.02
N ASN A 188 6.59 -13.91 1.98
CA ASN A 188 7.41 -13.64 3.15
C ASN A 188 7.73 -12.15 3.27
N GLN A 189 7.63 -11.59 4.49
CA GLN A 189 7.88 -10.16 4.75
C GLN A 189 9.31 -9.70 4.42
N LYS A 190 10.29 -10.59 4.40
CA LYS A 190 11.66 -10.29 3.93
C LYS A 190 11.71 -9.80 2.48
N ASN A 191 10.69 -10.12 1.67
CA ASN A 191 10.61 -9.76 0.26
C ASN A 191 9.97 -8.39 0.03
N LEU A 192 9.48 -7.75 1.09
CA LEU A 192 8.87 -6.43 1.01
C LEU A 192 9.89 -5.33 0.72
N SER A 193 9.40 -4.25 0.13
CA SER A 193 10.14 -3.01 -0.10
C SER A 193 9.56 -1.89 0.76
N CYS A 194 10.44 -1.03 1.27
CA CYS A 194 10.07 0.11 2.10
C CYS A 194 9.17 1.09 1.31
N PRO A 195 8.04 1.53 1.88
CA PRO A 195 7.16 2.54 1.27
C PRO A 195 7.83 3.93 1.23
N LEU A 196 8.72 4.15 0.27
CA LEU A 196 9.51 5.37 0.17
C LEU A 196 8.66 6.58 -0.24
N ASP A 197 8.53 7.55 0.67
CA ASP A 197 7.92 8.86 0.40
C ASP A 197 8.88 10.03 0.73
N VAL A 198 8.35 11.25 0.79
CA VAL A 198 9.16 12.44 1.08
C VAL A 198 9.67 12.42 2.52
N HIS A 199 8.84 11.99 3.49
CA HIS A 199 9.22 11.96 4.91
C HIS A 199 10.28 10.89 5.17
N SER A 200 10.00 9.63 4.82
CA SER A 200 10.95 8.52 5.00
C SER A 200 12.23 8.75 4.19
N GLY A 201 12.12 9.28 2.95
CA GLY A 201 13.29 9.56 2.13
C GLY A 201 14.19 10.66 2.69
N ASN A 202 13.62 11.71 3.25
CA ASN A 202 14.41 12.78 3.88
C ASN A 202 15.16 12.28 5.11
N ILE A 203 14.49 11.50 5.96
CA ILE A 203 15.14 10.91 7.15
C ILE A 203 16.20 9.90 6.75
N ALA A 204 15.91 9.00 5.79
CA ALA A 204 16.88 8.03 5.29
C ALA A 204 18.18 8.71 4.77
N ARG A 205 18.05 9.86 4.10
CA ARG A 205 19.21 10.65 3.63
C ARG A 205 19.97 11.29 4.78
N LYS A 206 19.29 11.87 5.75
CA LYS A 206 19.93 12.45 6.96
C LYS A 206 20.68 11.41 7.75
N LEU A 207 20.19 10.17 7.80
CA LEU A 207 20.83 9.05 8.47
C LEU A 207 21.91 8.36 7.62
N GLY A 208 22.15 8.80 6.39
CA GLY A 208 23.18 8.27 5.50
C GLY A 208 22.88 6.87 4.94
N ILE A 209 21.62 6.39 4.99
CA ILE A 209 21.21 5.08 4.46
C ILE A 209 20.58 5.16 3.07
N LEU A 210 20.40 6.37 2.55
CA LEU A 210 19.94 6.65 1.19
C LEU A 210 20.73 7.85 0.65
N ASN A 211 21.43 7.69 -0.47
CA ASN A 211 22.18 8.77 -1.12
C ASN A 211 21.41 9.40 -2.29
N ARG A 212 20.61 8.58 -2.98
CA ARG A 212 19.87 9.02 -4.17
C ARG A 212 18.88 10.13 -3.82
N LYS A 213 18.94 11.26 -4.57
CA LYS A 213 18.13 12.46 -4.31
C LYS A 213 16.64 12.27 -4.68
N GLN A 214 16.34 11.54 -5.77
CA GLN A 214 14.97 11.28 -6.23
C GLN A 214 14.35 10.13 -5.45
N ASN A 215 13.05 10.22 -5.13
CA ASN A 215 12.27 9.11 -4.59
C ASN A 215 11.67 8.30 -5.76
N ASP A 216 12.49 7.50 -6.40
CA ASP A 216 12.13 6.63 -7.52
C ASP A 216 12.44 5.16 -7.23
N HIS A 217 12.22 4.28 -8.18
CA HIS A 217 12.49 2.85 -8.03
C HIS A 217 13.95 2.54 -7.62
N LYS A 218 14.93 3.26 -8.17
CA LYS A 218 16.34 3.06 -7.82
C LYS A 218 16.62 3.44 -6.36
N ALA A 219 15.96 4.49 -5.85
CA ALA A 219 16.06 4.87 -4.44
C ALA A 219 15.43 3.82 -3.51
N VAL A 220 14.33 3.17 -3.92
CA VAL A 220 13.76 2.05 -3.17
C VAL A 220 14.74 0.90 -3.07
N LEU A 221 15.38 0.50 -4.18
CA LEU A 221 16.38 -0.57 -4.18
C LEU A 221 17.58 -0.27 -3.28
N GLU A 222 18.07 0.97 -3.29
CA GLU A 222 19.17 1.42 -2.44
C GLU A 222 18.78 1.39 -0.96
N LEU A 223 17.61 1.92 -0.62
CA LEU A 223 17.10 1.92 0.75
C LEU A 223 16.86 0.50 1.25
N ASP A 224 16.20 -0.34 0.48
CA ASP A 224 15.96 -1.76 0.81
C ASP A 224 17.26 -2.51 1.08
N GLY A 225 18.30 -2.29 0.25
CA GLY A 225 19.62 -2.86 0.45
C GLY A 225 20.28 -2.40 1.75
N SER A 226 20.03 -1.16 2.18
CA SER A 226 20.54 -0.63 3.46
C SER A 226 19.76 -1.20 4.64
N LEU A 227 18.44 -1.27 4.57
CA LEU A 227 17.58 -1.77 5.65
C LEU A 227 17.77 -3.27 5.89
N ARG A 228 17.95 -4.07 4.84
CA ARG A 228 18.25 -5.52 4.96
C ARG A 228 19.56 -5.83 5.67
N LYS A 229 20.53 -4.92 5.69
CA LYS A 229 21.76 -5.08 6.49
C LYS A 229 21.48 -5.00 8.00
N TYR A 230 20.42 -4.31 8.41
CA TYR A 230 20.01 -4.20 9.80
C TYR A 230 19.08 -5.32 10.22
N ASP A 231 18.12 -5.69 9.36
CA ASP A 231 17.23 -6.84 9.56
C ASP A 231 16.82 -7.43 8.20
N GLU A 232 17.35 -8.60 7.87
CA GLU A 232 17.02 -9.29 6.62
C GLU A 232 15.62 -9.92 6.67
N SER A 233 15.17 -10.31 7.87
CA SER A 233 13.88 -10.99 8.06
C SER A 233 12.69 -10.06 8.01
N ASP A 234 12.84 -8.81 8.46
CA ASP A 234 11.80 -7.77 8.49
C ASP A 234 12.37 -6.38 8.19
N PRO A 235 12.89 -6.13 6.98
CA PRO A 235 13.52 -4.85 6.65
C PRO A 235 12.55 -3.68 6.68
N VAL A 236 11.25 -3.94 6.48
CA VAL A 236 10.23 -2.87 6.38
C VAL A 236 9.69 -2.41 7.73
N LYS A 237 10.07 -3.07 8.85
CA LYS A 237 9.78 -2.54 10.19
C LYS A 237 10.36 -1.13 10.38
N TYR A 238 11.47 -0.85 9.72
CA TYR A 238 12.12 0.46 9.78
C TYR A 238 11.37 1.59 9.09
N ASP A 239 10.32 1.28 8.29
CA ASP A 239 9.42 2.31 7.75
C ASP A 239 8.71 3.07 8.89
N PHE A 240 8.34 2.38 9.99
CA PHE A 240 7.79 3.03 11.17
C PHE A 240 8.75 4.05 11.78
N ALA A 241 10.04 3.71 11.90
CA ALA A 241 11.06 4.64 12.38
C ALA A 241 11.22 5.84 11.44
N LEU A 242 11.45 5.59 10.15
CA LEU A 242 11.70 6.63 9.16
C LEU A 242 10.52 7.59 9.00
N PHE A 243 9.31 7.03 8.92
CA PHE A 243 8.09 7.81 8.80
C PHE A 243 7.76 8.54 10.11
N GLY A 244 7.83 7.84 11.25
CA GLY A 244 7.52 8.40 12.57
C GLY A 244 8.42 9.59 12.91
N ILE A 245 9.72 9.45 12.72
CA ILE A 245 10.70 10.54 12.89
C ILE A 245 10.36 11.69 11.93
N GLY A 246 10.11 11.39 10.65
CA GLY A 246 9.87 12.40 9.62
C GLY A 246 8.59 13.22 9.82
N VAL A 247 7.62 12.68 10.55
CA VAL A 247 6.34 13.36 10.83
C VAL A 247 6.34 14.06 12.20
N ASN A 248 6.97 13.46 13.22
CA ASN A 248 6.84 13.89 14.60
C ASN A 248 8.09 14.58 15.15
N GLU A 249 9.25 14.39 14.56
CA GLU A 249 10.52 14.92 15.06
C GLU A 249 11.09 15.96 14.07
N LYS A 250 11.69 17.01 14.63
CA LYS A 250 12.49 17.98 13.85
C LYS A 250 13.96 17.53 13.90
N LEU A 251 14.31 16.58 13.04
CA LEU A 251 15.73 16.24 12.80
C LEU A 251 16.37 17.20 11.79
#